data_f974897173220fe9bd9e2a8c379cc32b
#
_entry.id   f974897173220fe9bd9e2a8c379cc32b
#
_cell.length_a   1.000
_cell.length_b   1.000
_cell.length_c   1.000
_cell.angle_alpha   90.00
_cell.angle_beta   90.00
_cell.angle_gamma   90.00
#
_symmetry.space_group_name_H-M   'P 1'
#
loop_
_entity.id
_entity.type
_entity.pdbx_description
1 polymer ?
#
loop_
_entity_poly.entity_id
_entity_poly.type
_entity_poly.pdbx_seq_one_letter_code
_entity_poly.pdbx_strand_id
1 'polypeptide(L)'
;VLHFMSQEIKSATEKGVSIGVVIGGGNLFRGQELHQDGIDRVAGDHMGMLATVMNGIALRDALERNGVKTRVMSAIPMPGIVEHFDRRLAIQLLEAGFVVIFTAGTGNPFFTTDTAACLRAIEINADLMLKATKVDGVYSDDPVKNPSAELYDSLSFDEAITKNLKVMDTTALTLARDNSMKIKVFNFEKQGGLLDIVEGKSIGTVISNG
;
A
#
# COMPACT_ATOMS: atom_id res chain seq x y z
N VAL A 1 -2.26 12.40 -10.78
CA VAL A 1 -2.10 11.34 -9.76
C VAL A 1 -0.83 11.59 -8.96
N LEU A 2 0.41 11.52 -9.55
CA LEU A 2 1.68 11.66 -8.81
C LEU A 2 1.77 12.98 -8.02
N HIS A 3 1.37 14.11 -8.62
CA HIS A 3 1.36 15.40 -7.93
C HIS A 3 0.45 15.36 -6.68
N PHE A 4 -0.75 14.82 -6.81
CA PHE A 4 -1.67 14.67 -5.69
C PHE A 4 -1.09 13.77 -4.60
N MET A 5 -0.58 12.60 -4.97
CA MET A 5 0.07 11.68 -4.01
C MET A 5 1.22 12.35 -3.27
N SER A 6 2.08 13.09 -3.98
CA SER A 6 3.23 13.75 -3.36
C SER A 6 2.82 14.87 -2.40
N GLN A 7 1.71 15.58 -2.65
CA GLN A 7 1.19 16.60 -1.74
C GLN A 7 0.59 15.97 -0.48
N GLU A 8 -0.22 14.91 -0.60
CA GLU A 8 -0.78 14.18 0.54
C GLU A 8 0.32 13.62 1.45
N ILE A 9 1.33 12.96 0.87
CA ILE A 9 2.46 12.40 1.62
C ILE A 9 3.26 13.52 2.29
N LYS A 10 3.55 14.62 1.58
CA LYS A 10 4.25 15.77 2.14
C LYS A 10 3.53 16.32 3.37
N SER A 11 2.22 16.61 3.24
CA SER A 11 1.41 17.16 4.33
C SER A 11 1.44 16.27 5.58
N ALA A 12 1.44 14.94 5.38
CA ALA A 12 1.55 13.99 6.48
C ALA A 12 2.96 13.96 7.11
N THR A 13 4.03 14.00 6.29
CA THR A 13 5.42 14.02 6.82
C THR A 13 5.71 15.28 7.63
N GLU A 14 5.11 16.42 7.29
CA GLU A 14 5.24 17.68 8.04
C GLU A 14 4.66 17.59 9.47
N LYS A 15 3.85 16.57 9.76
CA LYS A 15 3.37 16.26 11.13
C LYS A 15 4.34 15.36 11.92
N GLY A 16 5.47 15.01 11.35
CA GLY A 16 6.51 14.23 12.04
C GLY A 16 6.28 12.71 12.04
N VAL A 17 5.38 12.20 11.20
CA VAL A 17 5.19 10.74 11.05
C VAL A 17 6.15 10.15 10.02
N SER A 18 6.65 8.95 10.29
CA SER A 18 7.45 8.18 9.34
C SER A 18 6.53 7.47 8.34
N ILE A 19 6.82 7.53 7.05
CA ILE A 19 5.97 6.98 6.00
C ILE A 19 6.75 6.01 5.11
N GLY A 20 6.33 4.75 5.12
CA GLY A 20 6.66 3.76 4.11
C GLY A 20 5.54 3.69 3.06
N VAL A 21 5.87 3.63 1.79
CA VAL A 21 4.91 3.54 0.68
C VAL A 21 5.13 2.26 -0.09
N VAL A 22 4.09 1.44 -0.23
CA VAL A 22 4.10 0.31 -1.15
C VAL A 22 3.23 0.65 -2.35
N ILE A 23 3.80 0.59 -3.55
CA ILE A 23 3.14 1.02 -4.78
C ILE A 23 2.86 -0.16 -5.71
N GLY A 24 1.68 -0.17 -6.32
CA GLY A 24 1.30 -1.17 -7.32
C GLY A 24 1.79 -0.84 -8.73
N GLY A 25 1.74 -1.84 -9.62
CA GLY A 25 2.08 -1.73 -11.04
C GLY A 25 0.89 -1.79 -12.01
N GLY A 26 -0.34 -1.91 -11.48
CA GLY A 26 -1.54 -2.20 -12.26
C GLY A 26 -2.00 -1.11 -13.24
N ASN A 27 -1.42 0.09 -13.17
CA ASN A 27 -1.62 1.14 -14.17
C ASN A 27 -0.82 0.91 -15.47
N LEU A 28 0.27 0.13 -15.41
CA LEU A 28 1.10 -0.21 -16.57
C LEU A 28 0.83 -1.64 -17.04
N PHE A 29 0.81 -2.61 -16.10
CA PHE A 29 0.58 -4.01 -16.41
C PHE A 29 -0.30 -4.66 -15.34
N ARG A 30 -1.35 -5.37 -15.78
CA ARG A 30 -2.18 -6.22 -14.93
C ARG A 30 -1.98 -7.68 -15.33
N GLY A 31 -1.39 -8.47 -14.43
CA GLY A 31 -1.04 -9.86 -14.69
C GLY A 31 -2.22 -10.72 -15.19
N GLN A 32 -3.45 -10.43 -14.71
CA GLN A 32 -4.65 -11.14 -15.18
C GLN A 32 -5.02 -10.81 -16.64
N GLU A 33 -4.85 -9.57 -17.09
CA GLU A 33 -5.10 -9.17 -18.48
C GLU A 33 -4.04 -9.77 -19.40
N LEU A 34 -2.76 -9.74 -18.98
CA LEU A 34 -1.65 -10.33 -19.73
C LEU A 34 -1.77 -11.85 -19.90
N HIS A 35 -2.37 -12.55 -18.94
CA HIS A 35 -2.62 -13.99 -19.04
C HIS A 35 -3.64 -14.33 -20.15
N GLN A 36 -4.62 -13.46 -20.41
CA GLN A 36 -5.56 -13.61 -21.52
C GLN A 36 -4.88 -13.49 -22.90
N ASP A 37 -3.76 -12.77 -22.96
CA ASP A 37 -2.92 -12.62 -24.17
C ASP A 37 -1.88 -13.76 -24.32
N GLY A 38 -1.95 -14.81 -23.47
CA GLY A 38 -1.08 -15.99 -23.55
C GLY A 38 0.27 -15.84 -22.84
N ILE A 39 0.48 -14.77 -22.07
CA ILE A 39 1.69 -14.58 -21.26
C ILE A 39 1.61 -15.51 -20.03
N ASP A 40 2.71 -16.22 -19.75
CA ASP A 40 2.84 -17.04 -18.55
C ASP A 40 2.62 -16.20 -17.28
N ARG A 41 1.96 -16.78 -16.27
CA ARG A 41 1.62 -16.11 -15.02
C ARG A 41 2.86 -15.54 -14.31
N VAL A 42 3.95 -16.30 -14.24
CA VAL A 42 5.20 -15.88 -13.60
C VAL A 42 5.81 -14.70 -14.34
N ALA A 43 5.84 -14.75 -15.68
CA ALA A 43 6.31 -13.65 -16.51
C ALA A 43 5.46 -12.38 -16.30
N GLY A 44 4.13 -12.52 -16.28
CA GLY A 44 3.21 -11.42 -16.01
C GLY A 44 3.42 -10.78 -14.63
N ASP A 45 3.62 -11.61 -13.60
CA ASP A 45 3.90 -11.12 -12.25
C ASP A 45 5.26 -10.38 -12.17
N HIS A 46 6.32 -10.88 -12.86
CA HIS A 46 7.59 -10.17 -12.96
C HIS A 46 7.44 -8.82 -13.70
N MET A 47 6.66 -8.76 -14.78
CA MET A 47 6.35 -7.49 -15.46
C MET A 47 5.64 -6.52 -14.51
N GLY A 48 4.67 -7.00 -13.72
CA GLY A 48 4.01 -6.21 -12.69
C GLY A 48 4.98 -5.68 -11.62
N MET A 49 5.92 -6.51 -11.17
CA MET A 49 6.96 -6.08 -10.23
C MET A 49 7.85 -4.97 -10.83
N LEU A 50 8.30 -5.11 -12.07
CA LEU A 50 9.08 -4.07 -12.78
C LEU A 50 8.27 -2.78 -12.93
N ALA A 51 6.99 -2.87 -13.23
CA ALA A 51 6.09 -1.72 -13.31
C ALA A 51 6.02 -0.95 -11.97
N THR A 52 6.04 -1.66 -10.82
CA THR A 52 6.09 -0.97 -9.52
C THR A 52 7.39 -0.20 -9.32
N VAL A 53 8.52 -0.68 -9.84
CA VAL A 53 9.81 0.03 -9.76
C VAL A 53 9.74 1.32 -10.56
N MET A 54 9.20 1.27 -11.79
CA MET A 54 9.00 2.47 -12.62
C MET A 54 8.11 3.50 -11.89
N ASN A 55 6.99 3.05 -11.31
CA ASN A 55 6.11 3.91 -10.53
C ASN A 55 6.80 4.49 -9.29
N GLY A 56 7.61 3.68 -8.59
CA GLY A 56 8.37 4.11 -7.41
C GLY A 56 9.39 5.19 -7.74
N ILE A 57 10.11 5.07 -8.85
CA ILE A 57 11.05 6.07 -9.34
C ILE A 57 10.31 7.38 -9.67
N ALA A 58 9.17 7.29 -10.36
CA ALA A 58 8.36 8.45 -10.70
C ALA A 58 7.78 9.16 -9.45
N LEU A 59 7.35 8.41 -8.45
CA LEU A 59 6.86 8.97 -7.18
C LEU A 59 8.01 9.61 -6.38
N ARG A 60 9.19 8.99 -6.34
CA ARG A 60 10.38 9.58 -5.69
C ARG A 60 10.68 10.96 -6.29
N ASP A 61 10.77 11.05 -7.62
CA ASP A 61 11.05 12.31 -8.31
C ASP A 61 9.99 13.39 -7.98
N ALA A 62 8.71 13.01 -7.91
CA ALA A 62 7.64 13.93 -7.53
C ALA A 62 7.75 14.39 -6.07
N LEU A 63 8.12 13.52 -5.14
CA LEU A 63 8.33 13.83 -3.72
C LEU A 63 9.56 14.74 -3.52
N GLU A 64 10.68 14.41 -4.15
CA GLU A 64 11.92 15.19 -4.05
C GLU A 64 11.75 16.61 -4.62
N ARG A 65 11.02 16.78 -5.71
CA ARG A 65 10.65 18.12 -6.22
C ARG A 65 9.80 18.93 -5.25
N ASN A 66 9.07 18.28 -4.36
CA ASN A 66 8.30 18.91 -3.29
C ASN A 66 9.10 19.05 -1.98
N GLY A 67 10.40 18.77 -1.98
CA GLY A 67 11.29 18.91 -0.81
C GLY A 67 11.21 17.73 0.18
N VAL A 68 10.59 16.62 -0.18
CA VAL A 68 10.49 15.43 0.67
C VAL A 68 11.68 14.50 0.39
N LYS A 69 12.50 14.23 1.39
CA LYS A 69 13.61 13.26 1.28
C LYS A 69 13.03 11.87 1.04
N THR A 70 13.46 11.21 -0.03
CA THR A 70 12.85 9.95 -0.45
C THR A 70 13.90 8.91 -0.86
N ARG A 71 13.66 7.64 -0.56
CA ARG A 71 14.43 6.49 -1.03
C ARG A 71 13.52 5.45 -1.66
N VAL A 72 14.01 4.76 -2.69
CA VAL A 72 13.30 3.64 -3.33
C VAL A 72 14.08 2.36 -3.08
N MET A 73 13.41 1.36 -2.52
CA MET A 73 13.97 0.03 -2.30
C MET A 73 13.17 -1.01 -3.08
N SER A 74 13.87 -1.94 -3.71
CA SER A 74 13.28 -3.02 -4.49
C SER A 74 13.53 -4.38 -3.83
N ALA A 75 12.50 -5.21 -3.79
CA ALA A 75 12.61 -6.60 -3.36
C ALA A 75 13.46 -7.45 -4.33
N ILE A 76 13.58 -7.02 -5.59
CA ILE A 76 14.44 -7.64 -6.60
C ILE A 76 15.70 -6.76 -6.75
N PRO A 77 16.91 -7.34 -6.71
CA PRO A 77 18.14 -6.57 -6.89
C PRO A 77 18.19 -5.88 -8.27
N MET A 78 18.39 -4.56 -8.28
CA MET A 78 18.54 -3.74 -9.48
C MET A 78 19.69 -2.75 -9.30
N PRO A 79 20.95 -3.23 -9.26
CA PRO A 79 22.12 -2.39 -9.03
C PRO A 79 22.19 -1.23 -10.03
N GLY A 80 22.48 -0.03 -9.52
CA GLY A 80 22.58 1.18 -10.34
C GLY A 80 21.23 1.87 -10.66
N ILE A 81 20.09 1.28 -10.30
CA ILE A 81 18.76 1.86 -10.54
C ILE A 81 18.08 2.22 -9.22
N VAL A 82 17.90 1.25 -8.31
CA VAL A 82 17.31 1.43 -6.98
C VAL A 82 18.07 0.59 -5.95
N GLU A 83 17.92 0.92 -4.68
CA GLU A 83 18.50 0.18 -3.58
C GLU A 83 17.82 -1.19 -3.44
N HIS A 84 18.59 -2.23 -3.10
CA HIS A 84 17.98 -3.50 -2.71
C HIS A 84 17.36 -3.35 -1.31
N PHE A 85 16.19 -3.97 -1.10
CA PHE A 85 15.52 -3.91 0.19
C PHE A 85 16.40 -4.49 1.30
N ASP A 86 16.70 -3.67 2.29
CA ASP A 86 17.31 -4.04 3.55
C ASP A 86 16.44 -3.48 4.69
N ARG A 87 15.94 -4.38 5.55
CA ARG A 87 15.04 -4.01 6.65
C ARG A 87 15.65 -2.99 7.60
N ARG A 88 16.93 -3.18 7.97
CA ARG A 88 17.61 -2.30 8.94
C ARG A 88 17.81 -0.92 8.37
N LEU A 89 18.28 -0.86 7.12
CA LEU A 89 18.44 0.41 6.42
C LEU A 89 17.09 1.13 6.23
N ALA A 90 16.02 0.41 5.90
CA ALA A 90 14.69 0.98 5.75
C ALA A 90 14.22 1.66 7.06
N ILE A 91 14.38 0.99 8.21
CA ILE A 91 14.02 1.55 9.52
C ILE A 91 14.88 2.79 9.83
N GLN A 92 16.19 2.74 9.63
CA GLN A 92 17.09 3.88 9.85
C GLN A 92 16.70 5.09 8.99
N LEU A 93 16.34 4.87 7.72
CA LEU A 93 15.91 5.94 6.82
C LEU A 93 14.58 6.55 7.27
N LEU A 94 13.61 5.74 7.67
CA LEU A 94 12.32 6.19 8.20
C LEU A 94 12.51 7.04 9.47
N GLU A 95 13.35 6.59 10.41
CA GLU A 95 13.71 7.32 11.62
C GLU A 95 14.46 8.64 11.31
N ALA A 96 15.25 8.68 10.23
CA ALA A 96 15.93 9.88 9.75
C ALA A 96 15.02 10.83 8.94
N GLY A 97 13.72 10.55 8.87
CA GLY A 97 12.71 11.38 8.21
C GLY A 97 12.67 11.26 6.70
N PHE A 98 13.18 10.16 6.13
CA PHE A 98 12.96 9.84 4.74
C PHE A 98 11.62 9.14 4.54
N VAL A 99 10.95 9.40 3.43
CA VAL A 99 9.91 8.52 2.89
C VAL A 99 10.62 7.36 2.18
N VAL A 100 10.26 6.12 2.51
CA VAL A 100 10.81 4.93 1.85
C VAL A 100 9.74 4.29 0.98
N ILE A 101 10.00 4.19 -0.32
CA ILE A 101 9.11 3.55 -1.29
C ILE A 101 9.59 2.13 -1.53
N PHE A 102 8.73 1.16 -1.24
CA PHE A 102 8.99 -0.26 -1.45
C PHE A 102 8.38 -0.72 -2.76
N THR A 103 9.19 -1.31 -3.62
CA THR A 103 8.83 -1.74 -4.97
C THR A 103 9.15 -3.21 -5.22
N ALA A 104 8.74 -3.75 -6.36
CA ALA A 104 8.86 -5.16 -6.74
C ALA A 104 8.07 -6.12 -5.82
N GLY A 105 7.04 -5.62 -5.13
CA GLY A 105 6.17 -6.44 -4.31
C GLY A 105 6.91 -7.22 -3.21
N THR A 106 6.65 -8.52 -3.13
CA THR A 106 7.39 -9.46 -2.25
C THR A 106 8.70 -9.95 -2.86
N GLY A 107 8.94 -9.66 -4.14
CA GLY A 107 10.03 -10.27 -4.92
C GLY A 107 9.70 -11.67 -5.46
N ASN A 108 8.49 -12.17 -5.20
CA ASN A 108 8.04 -13.49 -5.60
C ASN A 108 6.74 -13.40 -6.41
N PRO A 109 6.58 -14.22 -7.48
CA PRO A 109 5.31 -14.37 -8.17
C PRO A 109 4.19 -14.86 -7.26
N PHE A 110 2.95 -14.76 -7.72
CA PHE A 110 1.70 -15.21 -7.07
C PHE A 110 1.24 -14.38 -5.86
N PHE A 111 2.00 -13.39 -5.42
CA PHE A 111 1.60 -12.49 -4.35
C PHE A 111 1.14 -11.14 -4.90
N THR A 112 0.19 -10.53 -4.20
CA THR A 112 -0.36 -9.23 -4.57
C THR A 112 0.43 -8.08 -3.93
N THR A 113 0.15 -6.85 -4.38
CA THR A 113 0.63 -5.63 -3.72
C THR A 113 0.12 -5.53 -2.28
N ASP A 114 -1.08 -6.02 -1.98
CA ASP A 114 -1.64 -5.99 -0.63
C ASP A 114 -0.85 -6.88 0.33
N THR A 115 -0.50 -8.10 -0.10
CA THR A 115 0.40 -8.99 0.67
C THR A 115 1.77 -8.34 0.88
N ALA A 116 2.33 -7.70 -0.16
CA ALA A 116 3.60 -7.01 -0.05
C ALA A 116 3.53 -5.84 0.95
N ALA A 117 2.43 -5.07 0.94
CA ALA A 117 2.23 -3.97 1.87
C ALA A 117 2.15 -4.44 3.34
N CYS A 118 1.40 -5.50 3.61
CA CYS A 118 1.36 -6.12 4.93
C CYS A 118 2.74 -6.60 5.38
N LEU A 119 3.47 -7.30 4.50
CA LEU A 119 4.81 -7.80 4.80
C LEU A 119 5.76 -6.65 5.16
N ARG A 120 5.82 -5.59 4.33
CA ARG A 120 6.68 -4.44 4.61
C ARG A 120 6.28 -3.71 5.89
N ALA A 121 4.98 -3.51 6.14
CA ALA A 121 4.51 -2.88 7.37
C ALA A 121 4.97 -3.65 8.63
N ILE A 122 4.88 -4.98 8.61
CA ILE A 122 5.35 -5.82 9.71
C ILE A 122 6.88 -5.74 9.85
N GLU A 123 7.63 -5.85 8.76
CA GLU A 123 9.08 -5.83 8.76
C GLU A 123 9.67 -4.52 9.29
N ILE A 124 9.04 -3.39 9.00
CA ILE A 124 9.50 -2.07 9.47
C ILE A 124 8.90 -1.66 10.83
N ASN A 125 8.13 -2.54 11.47
CA ASN A 125 7.40 -2.28 12.72
C ASN A 125 6.47 -1.05 12.61
N ALA A 126 5.69 -0.95 11.54
CA ALA A 126 4.73 0.14 11.39
C ALA A 126 3.61 0.03 12.43
N ASP A 127 3.15 1.17 12.96
CA ASP A 127 2.04 1.24 13.92
C ASP A 127 0.69 0.98 13.24
N LEU A 128 0.58 1.31 11.96
CA LEU A 128 -0.64 1.21 11.17
C LEU A 128 -0.31 1.03 9.70
N MET A 129 -1.00 0.09 9.05
CA MET A 129 -1.02 -0.04 7.61
C MET A 129 -2.22 0.70 7.02
N LEU A 130 -2.00 1.54 6.03
CA LEU A 130 -3.06 2.26 5.33
C LEU A 130 -3.32 1.62 3.96
N LYS A 131 -4.56 1.23 3.70
CA LYS A 131 -5.04 0.80 2.39
C LYS A 131 -5.75 1.96 1.70
N ALA A 132 -5.06 2.59 0.76
CA ALA A 132 -5.58 3.65 -0.07
C ALA A 132 -6.50 3.09 -1.17
N THR A 133 -7.75 3.52 -1.20
CA THR A 133 -8.78 3.05 -2.15
C THR A 133 -9.52 4.23 -2.79
N LYS A 134 -10.46 3.93 -3.70
CA LYS A 134 -11.40 4.90 -4.28
C LYS A 134 -12.72 5.03 -3.54
N VAL A 135 -12.93 4.18 -2.52
CA VAL A 135 -14.15 4.17 -1.70
C VAL A 135 -13.80 4.53 -0.26
N ASP A 136 -14.79 4.98 0.51
CA ASP A 136 -14.58 5.58 1.82
C ASP A 136 -14.06 4.59 2.89
N GLY A 137 -14.23 3.31 2.66
CA GLY A 137 -13.80 2.24 3.58
C GLY A 137 -14.32 0.89 3.12
N VAL A 138 -14.55 -0.01 4.04
CA VAL A 138 -15.11 -1.35 3.78
C VAL A 138 -16.62 -1.29 3.93
N TYR A 139 -17.33 -1.79 2.94
CA TYR A 139 -18.79 -1.86 2.91
C TYR A 139 -19.27 -3.30 3.04
N SER A 140 -20.52 -3.45 3.48
CA SER A 140 -21.20 -4.76 3.58
C SER A 140 -21.38 -5.45 2.21
N ASP A 141 -21.38 -4.66 1.12
CA ASP A 141 -21.47 -5.08 -0.27
C ASP A 141 -20.81 -4.00 -1.17
N ASP A 142 -20.76 -4.22 -2.48
CA ASP A 142 -20.26 -3.22 -3.44
C ASP A 142 -21.18 -1.97 -3.47
N PRO A 143 -20.73 -0.82 -2.96
CA PRO A 143 -21.59 0.37 -2.86
C PRO A 143 -21.97 0.96 -4.24
N VAL A 144 -21.25 0.61 -5.30
CA VAL A 144 -21.56 1.02 -6.66
C VAL A 144 -22.74 0.23 -7.23
N LYS A 145 -22.86 -1.04 -6.83
CA LYS A 145 -23.91 -1.94 -7.30
C LYS A 145 -25.11 -1.98 -6.36
N ASN A 146 -24.85 -1.83 -5.06
CA ASN A 146 -25.85 -1.87 -4.02
C ASN A 146 -25.87 -0.56 -3.23
N PRO A 147 -26.80 0.35 -3.51
CA PRO A 147 -26.93 1.62 -2.79
C PRO A 147 -27.27 1.48 -1.29
N SER A 148 -27.71 0.28 -0.86
CA SER A 148 -28.00 -0.03 0.56
C SER A 148 -26.80 -0.64 1.29
N ALA A 149 -25.62 -0.71 0.64
CA ALA A 149 -24.40 -1.17 1.29
C ALA A 149 -24.01 -0.22 2.43
N GLU A 150 -23.79 -0.79 3.61
CA GLU A 150 -23.43 -0.07 4.81
C GLU A 150 -21.92 0.00 4.96
N LEU A 151 -21.38 1.18 5.28
CA LEU A 151 -19.97 1.39 5.59
C LEU A 151 -19.69 0.90 7.01
N TYR A 152 -18.69 0.06 7.19
CA TYR A 152 -18.21 -0.34 8.51
C TYR A 152 -17.23 0.69 9.09
N ASP A 153 -17.42 1.08 10.34
CA ASP A 153 -16.43 1.88 11.09
C ASP A 153 -15.23 1.02 11.50
N SER A 154 -15.52 -0.23 11.92
CA SER A 154 -14.51 -1.21 12.31
C SER A 154 -14.97 -2.63 12.00
N LEU A 155 -13.99 -3.52 11.79
CA LEU A 155 -14.17 -4.95 11.55
C LEU A 155 -13.05 -5.73 12.24
N SER A 156 -13.36 -6.96 12.67
CA SER A 156 -12.29 -7.92 12.95
C SER A 156 -11.76 -8.56 11.65
N PHE A 157 -10.52 -9.05 11.66
CA PHE A 157 -9.98 -9.82 10.54
C PHE A 157 -10.83 -11.06 10.25
N ASP A 158 -11.30 -11.76 11.27
CA ASP A 158 -12.12 -12.95 11.12
C ASP A 158 -13.47 -12.63 10.47
N GLU A 159 -14.10 -11.50 10.82
CA GLU A 159 -15.31 -11.04 10.13
C GLU A 159 -15.04 -10.73 8.66
N ALA A 160 -13.97 -9.99 8.36
CA ALA A 160 -13.62 -9.64 6.99
C ALA A 160 -13.37 -10.89 6.13
N ILE A 161 -12.69 -11.90 6.68
CA ILE A 161 -12.41 -13.18 6.02
C ILE A 161 -13.68 -14.01 5.87
N THR A 162 -14.44 -14.20 6.95
CA THR A 162 -15.64 -15.05 6.97
C THR A 162 -16.74 -14.51 6.06
N LYS A 163 -16.94 -13.18 6.06
CA LYS A 163 -17.91 -12.50 5.19
C LYS A 163 -17.39 -12.33 3.76
N ASN A 164 -16.15 -12.78 3.47
CA ASN A 164 -15.49 -12.62 2.16
C ASN A 164 -15.56 -11.18 1.60
N LEU A 165 -15.32 -10.20 2.48
CA LEU A 165 -15.37 -8.81 2.10
C LEU A 165 -14.18 -8.47 1.19
N LYS A 166 -14.46 -7.77 0.09
CA LYS A 166 -13.45 -7.42 -0.94
C LYS A 166 -12.56 -6.24 -0.50
N VAL A 167 -11.87 -6.41 0.60
CA VAL A 167 -10.93 -5.41 1.13
C VAL A 167 -9.55 -5.60 0.52
N MET A 168 -9.03 -6.79 0.73
CA MET A 168 -7.68 -7.24 0.34
C MET A 168 -7.74 -8.72 0.04
N ASP A 169 -6.68 -9.28 -0.55
CA ASP A 169 -6.60 -10.74 -0.66
C ASP A 169 -6.46 -11.42 0.71
N THR A 170 -6.92 -12.67 0.79
CA THR A 170 -6.96 -13.44 2.05
C THR A 170 -5.56 -13.64 2.66
N THR A 171 -4.53 -13.76 1.83
CA THR A 171 -3.13 -13.90 2.28
C THR A 171 -2.71 -12.65 3.05
N ALA A 172 -3.03 -11.46 2.53
CA ALA A 172 -2.73 -10.19 3.20
C ALA A 172 -3.48 -10.06 4.54
N LEU A 173 -4.79 -10.38 4.56
CA LEU A 173 -5.59 -10.33 5.79
C LEU A 173 -5.07 -11.30 6.85
N THR A 174 -4.74 -12.53 6.47
CA THR A 174 -4.22 -13.55 7.38
C THR A 174 -2.85 -13.15 7.94
N LEU A 175 -1.95 -12.64 7.08
CA LEU A 175 -0.63 -12.17 7.51
C LEU A 175 -0.75 -11.01 8.50
N ALA A 176 -1.64 -10.05 8.25
CA ALA A 176 -1.88 -8.93 9.15
C ALA A 176 -2.49 -9.39 10.50
N ARG A 177 -3.49 -10.30 10.47
CA ARG A 177 -4.10 -10.89 11.66
C ARG A 177 -3.08 -11.58 12.55
N ASP A 178 -2.30 -12.48 11.97
CA ASP A 178 -1.35 -13.31 12.72
C ASP A 178 -0.21 -12.50 13.34
N ASN A 179 0.07 -11.30 12.82
CA ASN A 179 1.06 -10.35 13.34
C ASN A 179 0.44 -9.13 14.04
N SER A 180 -0.88 -9.12 14.27
CA SER A 180 -1.62 -8.03 14.92
C SER A 180 -1.39 -6.66 14.25
N MET A 181 -1.14 -6.64 12.94
CA MET A 181 -0.95 -5.42 12.16
C MET A 181 -2.31 -4.79 11.86
N LYS A 182 -2.63 -3.69 12.51
CA LYS A 182 -3.86 -2.94 12.23
C LYS A 182 -3.86 -2.38 10.81
N ILE A 183 -5.01 -2.47 10.13
CA ILE A 183 -5.21 -1.91 8.80
C ILE A 183 -6.29 -0.84 8.87
N LYS A 184 -6.09 0.28 8.20
CA LYS A 184 -7.14 1.27 7.96
C LYS A 184 -7.36 1.43 6.47
N VAL A 185 -8.59 1.23 6.04
CA VAL A 185 -9.03 1.41 4.64
C VAL A 185 -9.68 2.78 4.51
N PHE A 186 -9.21 3.59 3.56
CA PHE A 186 -9.73 4.95 3.39
C PHE A 186 -9.74 5.39 1.93
N ASN A 187 -10.50 6.44 1.63
CA ASN A 187 -10.56 7.02 0.31
C ASN A 187 -9.41 8.00 0.09
N PHE A 188 -8.47 7.63 -0.78
CA PHE A 188 -7.31 8.44 -1.10
C PHE A 188 -7.63 9.56 -2.12
N GLU A 189 -8.78 9.51 -2.81
CA GLU A 189 -9.17 10.56 -3.76
C GLU A 189 -9.68 11.83 -3.04
N LYS A 190 -9.99 11.74 -1.74
CA LYS A 190 -10.37 12.88 -0.90
C LYS A 190 -9.12 13.64 -0.46
N GLN A 191 -9.03 14.90 -0.85
CA GLN A 191 -7.91 15.77 -0.46
C GLN A 191 -7.85 15.92 1.06
N GLY A 192 -6.65 15.76 1.61
CA GLY A 192 -6.39 15.84 3.05
C GLY A 192 -6.71 14.55 3.81
N GLY A 193 -7.17 13.48 3.14
CA GLY A 193 -7.55 12.24 3.81
C GLY A 193 -6.40 11.59 4.59
N LEU A 194 -5.18 11.62 4.05
CA LEU A 194 -4.01 11.09 4.76
C LEU A 194 -3.67 11.94 5.99
N LEU A 195 -3.74 13.27 5.86
CA LEU A 195 -3.52 14.19 6.97
C LEU A 195 -4.57 14.00 8.08
N ASP A 196 -5.83 13.83 7.72
CA ASP A 196 -6.93 13.59 8.66
C ASP A 196 -6.69 12.32 9.50
N ILE A 197 -6.15 11.26 8.88
CA ILE A 197 -5.77 10.03 9.60
C ILE A 197 -4.64 10.31 10.58
N VAL A 198 -3.60 11.02 10.15
CA VAL A 198 -2.45 11.38 11.01
C VAL A 198 -2.89 12.24 12.19
N GLU A 199 -3.86 13.12 12.00
CA GLU A 199 -4.47 13.95 13.06
C GLU A 199 -5.47 13.19 13.95
N GLY A 200 -5.69 11.89 13.69
CA GLY A 200 -6.54 11.04 14.52
C GLY A 200 -8.04 11.14 14.23
N LYS A 201 -8.45 11.73 13.09
CA LYS A 201 -9.86 11.79 12.71
C LYS A 201 -10.41 10.40 12.38
N SER A 202 -11.67 10.20 12.71
CA SER A 202 -12.39 8.95 12.50
C SER A 202 -12.90 8.85 11.07
N ILE A 203 -12.01 8.53 10.12
CA ILE A 203 -12.36 8.30 8.71
C ILE A 203 -11.96 6.88 8.30
N GLY A 204 -12.70 6.35 7.33
CA GLY A 204 -12.43 5.00 6.81
C GLY A 204 -12.85 3.89 7.77
N THR A 205 -12.42 2.67 7.48
CA THR A 205 -12.68 1.45 8.27
C THR A 205 -11.41 0.94 8.90
N VAL A 206 -11.44 0.64 10.20
CA VAL A 206 -10.32 -0.01 10.91
C VAL A 206 -10.54 -1.52 10.92
N ILE A 207 -9.51 -2.30 10.60
CA ILE A 207 -9.50 -3.76 10.69
C ILE A 207 -8.41 -4.17 11.69
N SER A 208 -8.80 -4.96 12.69
CA SER A 208 -7.91 -5.40 13.77
C SER A 208 -8.31 -6.77 14.30
N ASN A 209 -7.62 -7.28 15.31
CA ASN A 209 -7.98 -8.57 15.95
C ASN A 209 -9.21 -8.49 16.86
N GLY A 210 -9.77 -7.29 17.08
CA GLY A 210 -10.90 -7.04 17.98
C GLY A 210 -10.44 -6.32 19.24
#